data_8799e21944beb5ddd6ead002d4b1c83f
#
_entry.id   8799e21944beb5ddd6ead002d4b1c83f
#
_cell.length_a   1.000
_cell.length_b   1.000
_cell.length_c   1.000
_cell.angle_alpha   90.00
_cell.angle_beta   90.00
_cell.angle_gamma   90.00
#
_symmetry.space_group_name_H-M   'P 1'
#
loop_
_entity.id
_entity.type
_entity.pdbx_description
1 polymer ?
#
loop_
_entity_poly.entity_id
_entity_poly.type
_entity_poly.pdbx_seq_one_letter_code
_entity_poly.pdbx_strand_id
1 'polypeptide(L)'
;MPILIAAVVAVGALCLLDLLLTFGVIRRLREHSNVLAGAVDPGMIGVPPGESPGAFSAVTTSGEEVTGTAGLRVVAFLSSSCSACPERVPPFTEYLARHRIGRDSVLAVIAADDGTPPAFLSQLVNVTQACVEPYDGEAATAFKVTGFPAFFLLDADGAVTASGWDPSAMPEPAMA
;
A
#
# COMPACT_ATOMS: atom_id res chain seq x y z
N MET A 1 15.84 -37.41 -43.41
CA MET A 1 14.46 -37.16 -42.95
C MET A 1 14.22 -37.66 -41.52
N PRO A 2 14.51 -38.94 -41.12
CA PRO A 2 14.17 -39.37 -39.73
C PRO A 2 14.90 -38.62 -38.62
N ILE A 3 16.15 -38.21 -38.83
CA ILE A 3 16.94 -37.48 -37.84
C ILE A 3 16.36 -36.07 -37.58
N LEU A 4 15.88 -35.40 -38.61
CA LEU A 4 15.26 -34.06 -38.49
C LEU A 4 13.95 -34.15 -37.69
N ILE A 5 13.14 -35.16 -37.95
CA ILE A 5 11.87 -35.41 -37.23
C ILE A 5 12.17 -35.71 -35.74
N ALA A 6 13.16 -36.56 -35.47
CA ALA A 6 13.59 -36.87 -34.11
C ALA A 6 14.10 -35.64 -33.35
N ALA A 7 14.85 -34.76 -34.00
CA ALA A 7 15.33 -33.53 -33.41
C ALA A 7 14.18 -32.57 -33.07
N VAL A 8 13.21 -32.38 -33.97
CA VAL A 8 12.06 -31.52 -33.74
C VAL A 8 11.18 -32.06 -32.59
N VAL A 9 10.97 -33.37 -32.51
CA VAL A 9 10.24 -34.01 -31.41
C VAL A 9 10.97 -33.83 -30.07
N ALA A 10 12.30 -33.99 -30.06
CA ALA A 10 13.10 -33.82 -28.86
C ALA A 10 13.07 -32.34 -28.33
N VAL A 11 13.18 -31.37 -29.24
CA VAL A 11 13.08 -29.94 -28.86
C VAL A 11 11.66 -29.62 -28.40
N GLY A 12 10.63 -30.11 -29.03
CA GLY A 12 9.24 -29.94 -28.61
C GLY A 12 8.98 -30.52 -27.20
N ALA A 13 9.53 -31.69 -26.90
CA ALA A 13 9.40 -32.32 -25.58
C ALA A 13 10.14 -31.52 -24.51
N LEU A 14 11.35 -30.98 -24.81
CA LEU A 14 12.08 -30.11 -23.90
C LEU A 14 11.31 -28.81 -23.62
N CYS A 15 10.79 -28.14 -24.63
CA CYS A 15 9.99 -26.93 -24.44
C CYS A 15 8.73 -27.19 -23.59
N LEU A 16 8.07 -28.33 -23.79
CA LEU A 16 6.91 -28.71 -22.98
C LEU A 16 7.28 -28.95 -21.51
N LEU A 17 8.43 -29.60 -21.29
CA LEU A 17 8.97 -29.83 -19.95
C LEU A 17 9.31 -28.49 -19.25
N ASP A 18 9.95 -27.56 -19.94
CA ASP A 18 10.27 -26.23 -19.41
C ASP A 18 9.00 -25.44 -19.03
N LEU A 19 7.96 -25.48 -19.87
CA LEU A 19 6.68 -24.85 -19.58
C LEU A 19 6.02 -25.46 -18.34
N LEU A 20 6.03 -26.79 -18.20
CA LEU A 20 5.47 -27.47 -17.03
C LEU A 20 6.23 -27.14 -15.74
N LEU A 21 7.57 -27.08 -15.80
CA LEU A 21 8.40 -26.69 -14.66
C LEU A 21 8.16 -25.23 -14.26
N THR A 22 8.12 -24.32 -15.23
CA THR A 22 7.84 -22.90 -15.01
C THR A 22 6.45 -22.69 -14.37
N PHE A 23 5.45 -23.40 -14.88
CA PHE A 23 4.09 -23.35 -14.32
C PHE A 23 4.05 -23.92 -12.89
N GLY A 24 4.81 -25.00 -12.63
CA GLY A 24 4.97 -25.59 -11.30
C GLY A 24 5.63 -24.64 -10.31
N VAL A 25 6.67 -23.91 -10.73
CA VAL A 25 7.35 -22.91 -9.90
C VAL A 25 6.45 -21.72 -9.59
N ILE A 26 5.74 -21.20 -10.59
CA ILE A 26 4.78 -20.09 -10.41
C ILE A 26 3.65 -20.50 -9.45
N ARG A 27 3.12 -21.70 -9.59
CA ARG A 27 2.08 -22.23 -8.70
C ARG A 27 2.60 -22.39 -7.27
N ARG A 28 3.81 -22.91 -7.09
CA ARG A 28 4.44 -23.09 -5.79
C ARG A 28 4.79 -21.77 -5.11
N LEU A 29 5.26 -20.77 -5.88
CA LEU A 29 5.47 -19.41 -5.38
C LEU A 29 4.17 -18.74 -4.93
N ARG A 30 3.07 -18.92 -5.67
CA ARG A 30 1.74 -18.45 -5.22
C ARG A 30 1.26 -19.16 -3.96
N GLU A 31 1.50 -20.45 -3.86
CA GLU A 31 1.11 -21.25 -2.69
C GLU A 31 1.94 -20.87 -1.45
N HIS A 32 3.25 -20.59 -1.61
CA HIS A 32 4.11 -20.04 -0.55
C HIS A 32 3.74 -18.59 -0.18
N SER A 33 3.39 -17.74 -1.15
CA SER A 33 2.85 -16.39 -0.87
C SER A 33 1.54 -16.47 -0.07
N ASN A 34 0.67 -17.44 -0.38
CA ASN A 34 -0.59 -17.65 0.33
C ASN A 34 -0.38 -18.26 1.73
N VAL A 35 0.66 -19.05 1.96
CA VAL A 35 0.99 -19.59 3.27
C VAL A 35 1.65 -18.53 4.16
N LEU A 36 2.48 -17.64 3.59
CA LEU A 36 3.00 -16.46 4.28
C LEU A 36 1.89 -15.42 4.51
N ALA A 37 0.95 -15.26 3.57
CA ALA A 37 -0.25 -14.45 3.73
C ALA A 37 -1.28 -15.11 4.68
N GLY A 38 -1.25 -16.42 4.89
CA GLY A 38 -2.12 -17.13 5.83
C GLY A 38 -1.62 -17.10 7.28
N ALA A 39 -0.38 -16.65 7.52
CA ALA A 39 0.14 -16.32 8.86
C ALA A 39 -0.07 -14.83 9.22
N VAL A 40 -0.38 -13.99 8.21
CA VAL A 40 -0.89 -12.64 8.33
C VAL A 40 -2.25 -12.68 7.62
N ASP A 41 -3.32 -12.33 8.31
CA ASP A 41 -4.67 -12.23 7.74
C ASP A 41 -4.58 -11.54 6.37
N PRO A 42 -5.02 -12.16 5.23
CA PRO A 42 -4.78 -11.61 3.88
C PRO A 42 -5.39 -10.21 3.63
N GLY A 43 -6.10 -9.67 4.63
CA GLY A 43 -6.64 -8.32 4.66
C GLY A 43 -5.89 -7.35 5.58
N MET A 44 -4.92 -7.81 6.37
CA MET A 44 -4.28 -6.95 7.38
C MET A 44 -3.07 -6.23 6.79
N ILE A 45 -3.26 -4.99 6.40
CA ILE A 45 -2.21 -4.10 5.85
C ILE A 45 -1.46 -3.30 6.92
N GLY A 46 -1.78 -3.53 8.18
CA GLY A 46 -1.18 -2.82 9.32
C GLY A 46 -1.98 -3.05 10.58
N VAL A 47 -2.15 -2.01 11.37
CA VAL A 47 -2.95 -2.03 12.60
C VAL A 47 -4.38 -2.47 12.29
N PRO A 48 -4.93 -3.49 12.98
CA PRO A 48 -6.27 -3.99 12.72
C PRO A 48 -7.36 -3.01 13.18
N PRO A 49 -8.58 -3.11 12.63
CA PRO A 49 -9.73 -2.35 13.10
C PRO A 49 -9.99 -2.57 14.60
N GLY A 50 -10.25 -1.48 15.31
CA GLY A 50 -10.46 -1.44 16.76
C GLY A 50 -9.18 -1.20 17.57
N GLU A 51 -8.00 -1.22 16.96
CA GLU A 51 -6.74 -0.88 17.61
C GLU A 51 -6.25 0.52 17.21
N SER A 52 -5.50 1.16 18.10
CA SER A 52 -4.85 2.44 17.81
C SER A 52 -3.41 2.21 17.35
N PRO A 53 -2.91 2.99 16.37
CA PRO A 53 -1.51 2.99 15.99
C PRO A 53 -0.61 3.41 17.15
N GLY A 54 0.67 3.07 17.06
CA GLY A 54 1.69 3.55 17.99
C GLY A 54 1.88 5.08 17.93
N ALA A 55 2.65 5.61 18.86
CA ALA A 55 3.06 7.02 18.81
C ALA A 55 4.03 7.23 17.62
N PHE A 56 3.90 8.35 16.93
CA PHE A 56 4.79 8.80 15.86
C PHE A 56 4.81 10.33 15.79
N SER A 57 5.84 10.86 15.18
CA SER A 57 5.92 12.25 14.74
C SER A 57 6.37 12.30 13.29
N ALA A 58 5.74 13.12 12.47
CA ALA A 58 6.07 13.31 11.07
C ALA A 58 6.11 14.80 10.74
N VAL A 59 7.14 15.22 10.01
CA VAL A 59 7.24 16.60 9.52
C VAL A 59 6.70 16.65 8.10
N THR A 60 5.67 17.46 7.88
CA THR A 60 5.06 17.62 6.57
C THR A 60 5.97 18.39 5.60
N THR A 61 5.68 18.30 4.31
CA THR A 61 6.39 19.08 3.29
C THR A 61 6.19 20.60 3.40
N SER A 62 5.20 21.04 4.19
CA SER A 62 5.00 22.45 4.57
C SER A 62 5.76 22.87 5.84
N GLY A 63 6.43 21.92 6.51
CA GLY A 63 7.19 22.17 7.74
C GLY A 63 6.34 22.08 9.02
N GLU A 64 5.09 21.65 8.94
CA GLU A 64 4.22 21.41 10.08
C GLU A 64 4.54 20.04 10.71
N GLU A 65 4.50 19.94 12.02
CA GLU A 65 4.68 18.69 12.74
C GLU A 65 3.32 18.06 13.05
N VAL A 66 3.15 16.82 12.65
CA VAL A 66 1.97 15.97 12.94
C VAL A 66 2.38 14.90 13.93
N THR A 67 1.80 14.92 15.13
CA THR A 67 2.12 13.98 16.19
C THR A 67 0.93 13.09 16.51
N GLY A 68 1.10 11.78 16.34
CA GLY A 68 0.05 10.79 16.56
C GLY A 68 -1.15 10.96 15.63
N THR A 69 -2.29 10.43 16.05
CA THR A 69 -3.52 10.37 15.23
C THR A 69 -4.54 11.46 15.54
N ALA A 70 -4.26 12.37 16.49
CA ALA A 70 -5.21 13.39 16.93
C ALA A 70 -5.66 14.30 15.77
N GLY A 71 -6.97 14.35 15.53
CA GLY A 71 -7.58 15.13 14.44
C GLY A 71 -7.50 14.48 13.05
N LEU A 72 -6.76 13.40 12.91
CA LEU A 72 -6.71 12.64 11.66
C LEU A 72 -7.93 11.72 11.53
N ARG A 73 -8.48 11.67 10.32
CA ARG A 73 -9.57 10.75 9.94
C ARG A 73 -9.11 9.74 8.90
N VAL A 74 -8.10 10.10 8.12
CA VAL A 74 -7.55 9.25 7.07
C VAL A 74 -6.04 9.33 7.08
N VAL A 75 -5.38 8.17 7.02
CA VAL A 75 -3.94 8.08 6.80
C VAL A 75 -3.68 7.20 5.58
N ALA A 76 -2.89 7.72 4.64
CA ALA A 76 -2.50 7.03 3.42
C ALA A 76 -1.00 6.81 3.42
N PHE A 77 -0.59 5.59 3.15
CA PHE A 77 0.81 5.22 2.94
C PHE A 77 1.04 4.87 1.48
N LEU A 78 1.96 5.58 0.85
CA LEU A 78 2.34 5.41 -0.54
C LEU A 78 3.87 5.25 -0.62
N SER A 79 4.39 4.78 -1.74
CA SER A 79 5.83 4.62 -1.88
C SER A 79 6.31 5.09 -3.24
N SER A 80 7.50 5.67 -3.29
CA SER A 80 8.17 6.10 -4.53
C SER A 80 8.51 4.93 -5.46
N SER A 81 8.74 3.72 -4.91
CA SER A 81 9.05 2.51 -5.69
C SER A 81 7.83 1.64 -6.02
N CYS A 82 6.65 2.00 -5.52
CA CYS A 82 5.41 1.26 -5.74
C CYS A 82 4.77 1.64 -7.08
N SER A 83 4.76 0.73 -8.04
CA SER A 83 4.18 0.97 -9.38
C SER A 83 2.66 1.21 -9.37
N ALA A 84 1.94 0.66 -8.39
CA ALA A 84 0.49 0.85 -8.24
C ALA A 84 0.11 2.16 -7.54
N CYS A 85 1.04 2.78 -6.79
CA CYS A 85 0.74 3.96 -5.98
C CYS A 85 0.27 5.17 -6.81
N PRO A 86 0.89 5.53 -7.96
CA PRO A 86 0.40 6.62 -8.79
C PRO A 86 -1.04 6.45 -9.26
N GLU A 87 -1.45 5.21 -9.55
CA GLU A 87 -2.82 4.90 -10.01
C GLU A 87 -3.87 5.01 -8.89
N ARG A 88 -3.45 4.94 -7.63
CA ARG A 88 -4.32 5.06 -6.46
C ARG A 88 -4.50 6.50 -5.97
N VAL A 89 -3.68 7.44 -6.44
CA VAL A 89 -3.79 8.85 -6.04
C VAL A 89 -5.09 9.48 -6.54
N PRO A 90 -5.50 9.39 -7.82
CA PRO A 90 -6.76 9.98 -8.27
C PRO A 90 -8.00 9.42 -7.53
N PRO A 91 -8.23 8.10 -7.40
CA PRO A 91 -9.36 7.58 -6.62
C PRO A 91 -9.29 7.96 -5.14
N PHE A 92 -8.10 8.14 -4.56
CA PHE A 92 -7.94 8.61 -3.19
C PHE A 92 -8.40 10.07 -3.04
N THR A 93 -7.95 10.97 -3.91
CA THR A 93 -8.38 12.37 -3.88
C THR A 93 -9.88 12.52 -4.15
N GLU A 94 -10.46 11.67 -5.02
CA GLU A 94 -11.89 11.61 -5.25
C GLU A 94 -12.66 11.12 -4.01
N TYR A 95 -12.13 10.11 -3.30
CA TYR A 95 -12.70 9.63 -2.03
C TYR A 95 -12.76 10.76 -1.00
N LEU A 96 -11.66 11.50 -0.79
CA LEU A 96 -11.60 12.63 0.14
C LEU A 96 -12.63 13.72 -0.23
N ALA A 97 -12.73 14.06 -1.51
CA ALA A 97 -13.67 15.07 -2.00
C ALA A 97 -15.14 14.62 -1.80
N ARG A 98 -15.46 13.36 -2.13
CA ARG A 98 -16.79 12.76 -1.99
C ARG A 98 -17.27 12.81 -0.54
N HIS A 99 -16.41 12.49 0.40
CA HIS A 99 -16.72 12.46 1.83
C HIS A 99 -16.41 13.78 2.55
N ARG A 100 -16.04 14.85 1.80
CA ARG A 100 -15.75 16.19 2.33
C ARG A 100 -14.73 16.18 3.47
N ILE A 101 -13.69 15.35 3.34
CA ILE A 101 -12.61 15.26 4.32
C ILE A 101 -11.61 16.37 4.02
N GLY A 102 -11.45 17.27 4.98
CA GLY A 102 -10.52 18.41 4.86
C GLY A 102 -9.06 17.97 4.97
N ARG A 103 -8.16 18.78 4.36
CA ARG A 103 -6.71 18.55 4.33
C ARG A 103 -6.13 18.25 5.72
N ASP A 104 -6.55 18.99 6.73
CA ASP A 104 -6.00 18.91 8.10
C ASP A 104 -6.39 17.60 8.83
N SER A 105 -7.35 16.85 8.28
CA SER A 105 -7.76 15.55 8.80
C SER A 105 -7.17 14.38 8.01
N VAL A 106 -6.23 14.64 7.09
CA VAL A 106 -5.63 13.61 6.22
C VAL A 106 -4.11 13.70 6.27
N LEU A 107 -3.45 12.60 6.62
CA LEU A 107 -2.01 12.46 6.51
C LEU A 107 -1.67 11.54 5.35
N ALA A 108 -0.84 12.00 4.40
CA ALA A 108 -0.26 11.19 3.34
C ALA A 108 1.23 10.98 3.61
N VAL A 109 1.61 9.77 3.92
CA VAL A 109 2.99 9.37 4.18
C VAL A 109 3.58 8.73 2.92
N ILE A 110 4.64 9.32 2.40
CA ILE A 110 5.34 8.84 1.20
C ILE A 110 6.66 8.21 1.61
N ALA A 111 6.73 6.89 1.52
CA ALA A 111 7.96 6.16 1.78
C ALA A 111 8.95 6.31 0.62
N ALA A 112 10.15 6.86 0.89
CA ALA A 112 11.22 7.05 -0.08
C ALA A 112 12.58 7.04 0.63
N ASP A 113 13.40 6.00 0.41
CA ASP A 113 14.69 5.84 1.10
C ASP A 113 15.73 6.90 0.71
N ASP A 114 15.66 7.40 -0.53
CA ASP A 114 16.54 8.46 -1.02
C ASP A 114 16.04 9.88 -0.71
N GLY A 115 14.89 9.98 -0.03
CA GLY A 115 14.23 11.24 0.27
C GLY A 115 13.69 11.97 -0.97
N THR A 116 13.77 11.37 -2.17
CA THR A 116 13.30 11.99 -3.41
C THR A 116 11.79 11.90 -3.52
N PRO A 117 11.06 13.04 -3.51
CA PRO A 117 9.62 13.02 -3.63
C PRO A 117 9.18 12.51 -5.01
N PRO A 118 8.24 11.55 -5.08
CA PRO A 118 7.71 11.10 -6.35
C PRO A 118 6.84 12.18 -7.02
N ALA A 119 6.70 12.10 -8.35
CA ALA A 119 5.95 13.08 -9.12
C ALA A 119 4.48 13.23 -8.68
N PHE A 120 3.85 12.17 -8.17
CA PHE A 120 2.48 12.19 -7.70
C PHE A 120 2.27 12.98 -6.38
N LEU A 121 3.35 13.28 -5.64
CA LEU A 121 3.26 14.08 -4.41
C LEU A 121 2.56 15.42 -4.66
N SER A 122 2.82 16.06 -5.80
CA SER A 122 2.20 17.34 -6.19
C SER A 122 0.66 17.30 -6.22
N GLN A 123 0.06 16.13 -6.42
CA GLN A 123 -1.39 15.94 -6.43
C GLN A 123 -1.97 15.81 -5.01
N LEU A 124 -1.13 15.49 -4.03
CA LEU A 124 -1.54 15.25 -2.63
C LEU A 124 -1.40 16.47 -1.74
N VAL A 125 -0.36 17.28 -1.92
CA VAL A 125 -0.01 18.40 -1.01
C VAL A 125 -1.13 19.42 -0.80
N ASN A 126 -2.05 19.56 -1.76
CA ASN A 126 -3.17 20.50 -1.67
C ASN A 126 -4.38 19.93 -0.91
N VAL A 127 -4.48 18.61 -0.80
CA VAL A 127 -5.65 17.91 -0.23
C VAL A 127 -5.30 17.07 1.00
N THR A 128 -4.02 16.97 1.34
CA THR A 128 -3.53 16.24 2.52
C THR A 128 -2.39 16.98 3.19
N GLN A 129 -2.15 16.68 4.45
CA GLN A 129 -0.86 16.91 5.10
C GLN A 129 0.09 15.82 4.57
N ALA A 130 1.06 16.17 3.74
CA ALA A 130 1.95 15.19 3.12
C ALA A 130 3.33 15.23 3.77
N CYS A 131 3.90 14.08 4.10
CA CYS A 131 5.28 13.93 4.58
C CYS A 131 6.02 12.88 3.75
N VAL A 132 7.34 12.96 3.75
CA VAL A 132 8.23 11.99 3.12
C VAL A 132 9.12 11.41 4.22
N GLU A 133 9.14 10.09 4.34
CA GLU A 133 9.97 9.40 5.32
C GLU A 133 10.60 8.12 4.70
N PRO A 134 11.61 7.51 5.35
CA PRO A 134 12.11 6.18 4.95
C PRO A 134 11.02 5.11 5.01
N TYR A 135 11.25 3.93 4.40
CA TYR A 135 10.30 2.82 4.42
C TYR A 135 9.97 2.32 5.83
N ASP A 136 10.91 2.43 6.76
CA ASP A 136 10.80 2.10 8.18
C ASP A 136 10.59 3.35 9.06
N GLY A 137 10.05 4.42 8.49
CA GLY A 137 9.76 5.66 9.18
C GLY A 137 8.81 5.50 10.36
N GLU A 138 8.74 6.52 11.21
CA GLU A 138 7.97 6.44 12.46
C GLU A 138 6.49 6.18 12.21
N ALA A 139 5.88 6.87 11.23
CA ALA A 139 4.47 6.67 10.92
C ALA A 139 4.21 5.25 10.35
N ALA A 140 5.04 4.78 9.40
CA ALA A 140 4.89 3.45 8.84
C ALA A 140 5.05 2.35 9.90
N THR A 141 5.99 2.53 10.83
CA THR A 141 6.21 1.63 11.98
C THR A 141 5.05 1.66 12.96
N ALA A 142 4.54 2.85 13.31
CA ALA A 142 3.40 3.02 14.23
C ALA A 142 2.13 2.34 13.70
N PHE A 143 1.87 2.43 12.41
CA PHE A 143 0.75 1.78 11.73
C PHE A 143 1.02 0.31 11.37
N LYS A 144 2.22 -0.20 11.64
CA LYS A 144 2.65 -1.58 11.30
C LYS A 144 2.44 -1.89 9.81
N VAL A 145 2.71 -0.93 8.93
CA VAL A 145 2.45 -1.04 7.49
C VAL A 145 3.26 -2.18 6.88
N THR A 146 2.58 -3.12 6.21
CA THR A 146 3.19 -4.31 5.61
C THR A 146 3.41 -4.20 4.10
N GLY A 147 2.88 -3.14 3.47
CA GLY A 147 3.02 -2.91 2.02
C GLY A 147 2.34 -1.63 1.56
N PHE A 148 2.55 -1.29 0.27
CA PHE A 148 2.05 -0.07 -0.35
C PHE A 148 1.26 -0.37 -1.64
N PRO A 149 0.23 0.44 -1.94
CA PRO A 149 -0.35 1.50 -1.11
C PRO A 149 -1.11 0.94 0.09
N ALA A 150 -1.29 1.71 1.17
CA ALA A 150 -2.13 1.33 2.30
C ALA A 150 -2.94 2.54 2.77
N PHE A 151 -4.22 2.33 3.05
CA PHE A 151 -5.15 3.38 3.50
C PHE A 151 -5.81 2.95 4.79
N PHE A 152 -5.89 3.87 5.74
CA PHE A 152 -6.51 3.66 7.05
C PHE A 152 -7.56 4.73 7.31
N LEU A 153 -8.73 4.32 7.80
CA LEU A 153 -9.74 5.21 8.35
C LEU A 153 -9.64 5.17 9.86
N LEU A 154 -9.75 6.33 10.48
CA LEU A 154 -9.67 6.49 11.92
C LEU A 154 -10.99 7.06 12.45
N ASP A 155 -11.31 6.69 13.68
CA ASP A 155 -12.37 7.34 14.46
C ASP A 155 -11.85 8.60 15.19
N ALA A 156 -12.72 9.21 16.01
CA ALA A 156 -12.39 10.40 16.78
C ALA A 156 -11.32 10.16 17.87
N ASP A 157 -11.19 8.93 18.32
CA ASP A 157 -10.19 8.52 19.34
C ASP A 157 -8.87 8.10 18.68
N GLY A 158 -8.79 8.10 17.35
CA GLY A 158 -7.62 7.74 16.57
C GLY A 158 -7.42 6.24 16.39
N ALA A 159 -8.42 5.41 16.71
CA ALA A 159 -8.38 3.99 16.43
C ALA A 159 -8.75 3.71 14.96
N VAL A 160 -8.16 2.67 14.40
CA VAL A 160 -8.43 2.22 13.02
C VAL A 160 -9.85 1.66 12.95
N THR A 161 -10.68 2.18 12.06
CA THR A 161 -12.02 1.64 11.79
C THR A 161 -12.06 0.76 10.56
N ALA A 162 -11.22 1.05 9.58
CA ALA A 162 -11.05 0.24 8.37
C ALA A 162 -9.67 0.46 7.77
N SER A 163 -9.20 -0.53 7.03
CA SER A 163 -7.97 -0.45 6.25
C SER A 163 -8.12 -1.15 4.91
N GLY A 164 -7.38 -0.74 3.89
CA GLY A 164 -7.46 -1.32 2.55
C GLY A 164 -6.37 -0.85 1.61
N TRP A 165 -6.20 -1.58 0.50
CA TRP A 165 -5.26 -1.28 -0.60
C TRP A 165 -5.87 -0.36 -1.67
N ASP A 166 -7.20 -0.23 -1.67
CA ASP A 166 -7.93 0.52 -2.67
C ASP A 166 -8.89 1.52 -2.00
N PRO A 167 -8.66 2.83 -2.15
CA PRO A 167 -9.51 3.84 -1.55
C PRO A 167 -10.95 3.79 -2.08
N SER A 168 -11.16 3.28 -3.30
CA SER A 168 -12.50 3.15 -3.89
C SER A 168 -13.37 2.09 -3.19
N ALA A 169 -12.74 1.12 -2.53
CA ALA A 169 -13.40 0.03 -1.80
C ALA A 169 -13.53 0.33 -0.28
N MET A 170 -12.99 1.47 0.18
CA MET A 170 -13.08 1.85 1.58
C MET A 170 -14.52 2.23 1.95
N PRO A 171 -14.97 1.88 3.18
CA PRO A 171 -16.28 2.29 3.67
C PRO A 171 -16.37 3.81 3.86
N GLU A 172 -17.55 4.30 4.15
CA GLU A 172 -17.75 5.70 4.55
C GLU A 172 -17.01 5.97 5.88
N PRO A 173 -16.25 7.08 6.00
CA PRO A 173 -15.55 7.41 7.23
C PRO A 173 -16.56 7.63 8.37
N ALA A 174 -16.21 7.21 9.58
CA ALA A 174 -17.00 7.51 10.77
C ALA A 174 -17.22 9.04 10.87
N MET A 175 -18.47 9.42 11.11
CA MET A 175 -18.77 10.85 11.35
C MET A 175 -18.16 11.26 12.69
N ALA A 176 -17.47 12.39 12.70
CA ALA A 176 -16.93 13.01 13.91
C ALA A 176 -18.05 13.65 14.72
#